data_51e0911fb6ba271cd1491f788497e3e9
#
_entry.id   51e0911fb6ba271cd1491f788497e3e9
#
_cell.length_a   1.000
_cell.length_b   1.000
_cell.length_c   1.000
_cell.angle_alpha   90.00
_cell.angle_beta   90.00
_cell.angle_gamma   90.00
#
_symmetry.space_group_name_H-M   'P 1'
#
loop_
_entity.id
_entity.type
_entity.pdbx_description
1 polymer ?
#
loop_
_entity_poly.entity_id
_entity_poly.type
_entity_poly.pdbx_seq_one_letter_code
_entity_poly.pdbx_strand_id
1 'polypeptide(L)'
;MSKILITGAAGFIGSQLAYKFIKEGHKLILVDNMSYGHEDNLKFDDVDLNEVLFKYDIRDREKMEEIFNIFDDHFDYVYNIAGIAPLPDCQSNPCEAVDVNVNGFVNILELSRIYGVKTVIQASTNAMYENCTGFPTFEYDFPLPTLIYPNTKYCAERFAQSYCDTYGMNVCCVRFANVYGPHVDCLRKQPPFVGYLIRELYYQRVPTFHSDGKQARDYIYVDDLTDLLEKVQDCKGFDAVNCSSNKSYSVRQIYDVAQNIMKICIPANYVDSSNYWKKYPQLYEGAYSIKPEILEHEVNKYSLCDNTHGLARYNWQPKVDIEEGMRNMIEYTVKLFQKLDEGSK
;
A
#
# COMPACT_ATOMS: atom_id res chain seq x y z
N MET A 1 22.68 12.04 -6.62
CA MET A 1 21.50 12.25 -7.49
C MET A 1 21.30 10.98 -8.28
N SER A 2 20.23 10.24 -8.04
CA SER A 2 19.92 8.97 -8.70
C SER A 2 18.79 9.15 -9.72
N LYS A 3 18.65 8.22 -10.68
CA LYS A 3 17.57 8.11 -11.63
C LYS A 3 16.62 7.03 -11.15
N ILE A 4 15.39 7.40 -10.88
CA ILE A 4 14.42 6.56 -10.17
C ILE A 4 13.14 6.44 -10.98
N LEU A 5 12.67 5.23 -11.20
CA LEU A 5 11.34 4.93 -11.72
C LEU A 5 10.41 4.58 -10.55
N ILE A 6 9.24 5.22 -10.50
CA ILE A 6 8.17 4.88 -9.57
C ILE A 6 6.93 4.50 -10.37
N THR A 7 6.45 3.26 -10.26
CA THR A 7 5.15 2.83 -10.79
C THR A 7 4.08 2.94 -9.72
N GLY A 8 2.82 3.20 -10.10
CA GLY A 8 1.75 3.51 -9.14
C GLY A 8 1.98 4.87 -8.46
N ALA A 9 2.62 5.79 -9.19
CA ALA A 9 3.12 7.05 -8.66
C ALA A 9 2.02 8.03 -8.24
N ALA A 10 0.86 8.02 -8.89
CA ALA A 10 -0.27 8.88 -8.55
C ALA A 10 -1.14 8.33 -7.41
N GLY A 11 -0.85 7.12 -6.94
CA GLY A 11 -1.49 6.52 -5.77
C GLY A 11 -1.00 7.12 -4.45
N PHE A 12 -1.58 6.66 -3.34
CA PHE A 12 -1.25 7.13 -1.99
C PHE A 12 0.25 7.04 -1.68
N ILE A 13 0.82 5.84 -1.71
CA ILE A 13 2.22 5.61 -1.31
C ILE A 13 3.18 6.15 -2.37
N GLY A 14 2.89 5.92 -3.67
CA GLY A 14 3.74 6.36 -4.76
C GLY A 14 3.94 7.87 -4.79
N SER A 15 2.89 8.64 -4.53
CA SER A 15 2.98 10.10 -4.50
C SER A 15 3.80 10.64 -3.32
N GLN A 16 3.68 10.04 -2.13
CA GLN A 16 4.49 10.41 -0.97
C GLN A 16 5.98 10.11 -1.21
N LEU A 17 6.27 8.96 -1.84
CA LEU A 17 7.62 8.60 -2.22
C LEU A 17 8.19 9.58 -3.28
N ALA A 18 7.38 9.96 -4.27
CA ALA A 18 7.76 10.95 -5.28
C ALA A 18 8.08 12.32 -4.64
N TYR A 19 7.25 12.79 -3.72
CA TYR A 19 7.53 14.02 -2.95
C TYR A 19 8.87 13.98 -2.23
N LYS A 20 9.15 12.87 -1.54
CA LYS A 20 10.42 12.68 -0.82
C LYS A 20 11.60 12.80 -1.76
N PHE A 21 11.61 12.04 -2.84
CA PHE A 21 12.76 11.99 -3.75
C PHE A 21 12.95 13.25 -4.61
N ILE A 22 11.87 13.98 -4.92
CA ILE A 22 11.98 15.29 -5.55
C ILE A 22 12.69 16.28 -4.62
N LYS A 23 12.29 16.33 -3.34
CA LYS A 23 12.95 17.19 -2.33
C LYS A 23 14.43 16.85 -2.14
N GLU A 24 14.81 15.60 -2.31
CA GLU A 24 16.19 15.12 -2.23
C GLU A 24 16.99 15.36 -3.53
N GLY A 25 16.35 15.90 -4.55
CA GLY A 25 17.00 16.27 -5.83
C GLY A 25 17.28 15.09 -6.75
N HIS A 26 16.54 13.98 -6.65
CA HIS A 26 16.63 12.86 -7.58
C HIS A 26 15.93 13.17 -8.91
N LYS A 27 16.33 12.47 -9.99
CA LYS A 27 15.62 12.49 -11.27
C LYS A 27 14.59 11.39 -11.27
N LEU A 28 13.31 11.75 -11.43
CA LEU A 28 12.21 10.81 -11.40
C LEU A 28 11.55 10.64 -12.75
N ILE A 29 11.12 9.41 -13.02
CA ILE A 29 10.07 9.08 -13.98
C ILE A 29 8.95 8.41 -13.21
N LEU A 30 7.73 8.90 -13.41
CA LEU A 30 6.53 8.50 -12.72
C LEU A 30 5.60 7.79 -13.71
N VAL A 31 5.13 6.60 -13.36
CA VAL A 31 4.20 5.82 -14.18
C VAL A 31 2.96 5.46 -13.37
N ASP A 32 1.78 5.75 -13.93
CA ASP A 32 0.50 5.36 -13.34
C ASP A 32 -0.56 5.23 -14.44
N ASN A 33 -1.38 4.19 -14.43
CA ASN A 33 -2.47 4.05 -15.38
C ASN A 33 -3.74 4.81 -14.97
N MET A 34 -3.70 5.52 -13.85
CA MET A 34 -4.77 6.34 -13.27
C MET A 34 -6.03 5.56 -12.84
N SER A 35 -5.94 4.23 -12.69
CA SER A 35 -7.07 3.39 -12.25
C SER A 35 -7.49 3.66 -10.81
N TYR A 36 -6.52 3.92 -9.92
CA TYR A 36 -6.69 4.28 -8.51
C TYR A 36 -5.91 5.55 -8.14
N GLY A 37 -5.01 5.98 -8.99
CA GLY A 37 -4.20 7.18 -8.80
C GLY A 37 -4.95 8.46 -9.18
N HIS A 38 -4.56 9.58 -8.58
CA HIS A 38 -5.10 10.91 -8.87
C HIS A 38 -3.95 11.88 -9.14
N GLU A 39 -4.00 12.63 -10.25
CA GLU A 39 -2.97 13.63 -10.56
C GLU A 39 -2.84 14.69 -9.46
N ASP A 40 -3.93 14.98 -8.76
CA ASP A 40 -3.91 15.92 -7.64
C ASP A 40 -2.93 15.51 -6.51
N ASN A 41 -2.58 14.25 -6.44
CA ASN A 41 -1.56 13.74 -5.52
C ASN A 41 -0.13 14.06 -5.96
N LEU A 42 0.08 14.54 -7.20
CA LEU A 42 1.40 14.79 -7.79
C LEU A 42 1.66 16.29 -8.06
N LYS A 43 1.01 17.18 -7.33
CA LYS A 43 1.23 18.63 -7.45
C LYS A 43 2.52 19.04 -6.76
N PHE A 44 3.58 19.16 -7.56
CA PHE A 44 4.89 19.64 -7.12
C PHE A 44 5.09 21.09 -7.60
N ASP A 45 5.73 21.94 -6.78
CA ASP A 45 5.88 23.36 -7.10
C ASP A 45 6.90 23.59 -8.24
N ASP A 46 7.93 22.74 -8.37
CA ASP A 46 9.07 22.96 -9.26
C ASP A 46 9.25 21.84 -10.32
N VAL A 47 8.22 21.02 -10.58
CA VAL A 47 8.31 19.90 -11.53
C VAL A 47 7.17 19.97 -12.53
N ASP A 48 7.50 20.02 -13.83
CA ASP A 48 6.49 19.87 -14.89
C ASP A 48 6.10 18.38 -15.00
N LEU A 49 4.86 18.07 -14.58
CA LEU A 49 4.33 16.73 -14.65
C LEU A 49 4.29 16.14 -16.06
N ASN A 50 4.17 17.00 -17.11
CA ASN A 50 4.17 16.53 -18.49
C ASN A 50 5.50 15.91 -18.92
N GLU A 51 6.60 16.27 -18.25
CA GLU A 51 7.93 15.73 -18.53
C GLU A 51 8.22 14.44 -17.77
N VAL A 52 7.56 14.20 -16.63
CA VAL A 52 7.92 13.11 -15.72
C VAL A 52 6.82 12.08 -15.51
N LEU A 53 5.54 12.40 -15.77
CA LEU A 53 4.40 11.50 -15.58
C LEU A 53 3.94 10.88 -16.90
N PHE A 54 3.98 9.55 -16.93
CA PHE A 54 3.50 8.74 -18.05
C PHE A 54 2.28 7.92 -17.62
N LYS A 55 1.16 8.11 -18.31
CA LYS A 55 -0.10 7.40 -18.03
C LYS A 55 -0.10 6.03 -18.71
N TYR A 56 0.80 5.16 -18.27
CA TYR A 56 1.00 3.82 -18.83
C TYR A 56 0.66 2.74 -17.80
N ASP A 57 0.30 1.58 -18.32
CA ASP A 57 0.03 0.38 -17.52
C ASP A 57 1.30 -0.49 -17.47
N ILE A 58 1.66 -0.99 -16.31
CA ILE A 58 2.83 -1.87 -16.13
C ILE A 58 2.70 -3.20 -16.88
N ARG A 59 1.48 -3.57 -17.31
CA ARG A 59 1.21 -4.75 -18.13
C ARG A 59 1.59 -4.53 -19.60
N ASP A 60 1.60 -3.28 -20.07
CA ASP A 60 1.98 -2.92 -21.44
C ASP A 60 3.51 -2.89 -21.55
N ARG A 61 4.06 -4.04 -21.98
CA ARG A 61 5.51 -4.22 -22.08
C ARG A 61 6.17 -3.22 -23.03
N GLU A 62 5.55 -2.91 -24.16
CA GLU A 62 6.11 -2.01 -25.18
C GLU A 62 6.22 -0.59 -24.60
N LYS A 63 5.16 -0.12 -23.94
CA LYS A 63 5.16 1.19 -23.29
C LYS A 63 6.13 1.27 -22.12
N MET A 64 6.25 0.20 -21.33
CA MET A 64 7.24 0.16 -20.26
C MET A 64 8.68 0.12 -20.81
N GLU A 65 8.94 -0.52 -21.95
CA GLU A 65 10.24 -0.50 -22.59
C GLU A 65 10.62 0.90 -23.10
N GLU A 66 9.65 1.69 -23.61
CA GLU A 66 9.86 3.11 -23.92
C GLU A 66 10.34 3.88 -22.66
N ILE A 67 9.74 3.61 -21.50
CA ILE A 67 10.15 4.21 -20.22
C ILE A 67 11.58 3.84 -19.83
N PHE A 68 11.95 2.57 -19.94
CA PHE A 68 13.29 2.11 -19.58
C PHE A 68 14.38 2.67 -20.51
N ASN A 69 14.02 3.15 -21.71
CA ASN A 69 14.91 3.80 -22.66
C ASN A 69 15.03 5.33 -22.50
N ILE A 70 14.33 5.97 -21.54
CA ILE A 70 14.35 7.43 -21.37
C ILE A 70 15.75 7.94 -21.02
N PHE A 71 16.51 7.17 -20.23
CA PHE A 71 17.88 7.53 -19.85
C PHE A 71 18.91 6.64 -20.56
N ASP A 72 19.94 7.21 -21.18
CA ASP A 72 21.02 6.48 -21.87
C ASP A 72 21.79 5.52 -20.94
N ASP A 73 21.94 5.87 -19.66
CA ASP A 73 22.63 5.10 -18.63
C ASP A 73 21.67 4.43 -17.63
N HIS A 74 20.41 4.29 -18.02
CA HIS A 74 19.35 3.56 -17.33
C HIS A 74 18.97 4.08 -15.94
N PHE A 75 18.03 3.40 -15.27
CA PHE A 75 17.61 3.71 -13.89
C PHE A 75 18.55 3.09 -12.87
N ASP A 76 18.83 3.84 -11.80
CA ASP A 76 19.50 3.28 -10.63
C ASP A 76 18.55 2.39 -9.83
N TYR A 77 17.31 2.87 -9.60
CA TYR A 77 16.32 2.21 -8.77
C TYR A 77 14.94 2.19 -9.43
N VAL A 78 14.24 1.10 -9.24
CA VAL A 78 12.84 0.94 -9.67
C VAL A 78 11.99 0.60 -8.45
N TYR A 79 11.01 1.46 -8.16
CA TYR A 79 10.01 1.24 -7.13
C TYR A 79 8.71 0.80 -7.78
N ASN A 80 8.40 -0.50 -7.70
CA ASN A 80 7.13 -1.02 -8.17
C ASN A 80 6.08 -0.93 -7.06
N ILE A 81 5.41 0.24 -6.99
CA ILE A 81 4.32 0.50 -6.05
C ILE A 81 2.96 0.20 -6.69
N ALA A 82 2.90 0.13 -8.03
CA ALA A 82 1.69 -0.23 -8.76
C ALA A 82 1.11 -1.58 -8.30
N GLY A 83 -0.19 -1.63 -8.16
CA GLY A 83 -0.90 -2.84 -7.80
C GLY A 83 -2.34 -2.59 -7.34
N ILE A 84 -3.18 -3.59 -7.50
CA ILE A 84 -4.53 -3.60 -6.94
C ILE A 84 -4.43 -4.14 -5.52
N ALA A 85 -4.75 -3.29 -4.53
CA ALA A 85 -4.60 -3.59 -3.11
C ALA A 85 -5.92 -3.88 -2.36
N PRO A 86 -7.10 -3.31 -2.74
CA PRO A 86 -8.32 -3.59 -1.99
C PRO A 86 -8.69 -5.07 -2.07
N LEU A 87 -8.77 -5.74 -0.91
CA LEU A 87 -9.09 -7.17 -0.82
C LEU A 87 -10.35 -7.56 -1.60
N PRO A 88 -11.50 -6.85 -1.44
CA PRO A 88 -12.71 -7.24 -2.17
C PRO A 88 -12.64 -6.95 -3.66
N ASP A 89 -11.85 -5.97 -4.12
CA ASP A 89 -11.63 -5.74 -5.56
C ASP A 89 -10.88 -6.92 -6.18
N CYS A 90 -9.78 -7.34 -5.56
CA CYS A 90 -9.02 -8.51 -5.99
C CYS A 90 -9.85 -9.79 -5.93
N GLN A 91 -10.67 -9.97 -4.89
CA GLN A 91 -11.50 -11.16 -4.74
C GLN A 91 -12.64 -11.19 -5.77
N SER A 92 -13.17 -10.03 -6.18
CA SER A 92 -14.24 -9.92 -7.16
C SER A 92 -13.75 -9.96 -8.61
N ASN A 93 -12.49 -9.64 -8.86
CA ASN A 93 -11.85 -9.69 -10.18
C ASN A 93 -10.44 -10.31 -10.08
N PRO A 94 -10.34 -11.63 -9.82
CA PRO A 94 -9.07 -12.29 -9.55
C PRO A 94 -8.11 -12.31 -10.75
N CYS A 95 -8.63 -12.40 -11.97
CA CYS A 95 -7.79 -12.38 -13.18
C CYS A 95 -7.04 -11.06 -13.30
N GLU A 96 -7.73 -9.93 -13.15
CA GLU A 96 -7.10 -8.61 -13.20
C GLU A 96 -6.11 -8.40 -12.05
N ALA A 97 -6.43 -8.89 -10.84
CA ALA A 97 -5.52 -8.84 -9.71
C ALA A 97 -4.21 -9.60 -10.00
N VAL A 98 -4.27 -10.78 -10.64
CA VAL A 98 -3.09 -11.54 -11.07
C VAL A 98 -2.36 -10.81 -12.18
N ASP A 99 -3.06 -10.31 -13.19
CA ASP A 99 -2.45 -9.62 -14.33
C ASP A 99 -1.66 -8.38 -13.88
N VAL A 100 -2.21 -7.56 -13.00
CA VAL A 100 -1.52 -6.37 -12.51
C VAL A 100 -0.43 -6.74 -11.51
N ASN A 101 -0.77 -7.48 -10.44
CA ASN A 101 0.13 -7.68 -9.30
C ASN A 101 1.25 -8.68 -9.59
N VAL A 102 1.06 -9.62 -10.52
CA VAL A 102 2.03 -10.66 -10.85
C VAL A 102 2.62 -10.42 -12.23
N ASN A 103 1.81 -10.45 -13.30
CA ASN A 103 2.33 -10.32 -14.67
C ASN A 103 2.95 -8.93 -14.91
N GLY A 104 2.29 -7.86 -14.42
CA GLY A 104 2.84 -6.50 -14.46
C GLY A 104 4.18 -6.39 -13.73
N PHE A 105 4.30 -7.01 -12.54
CA PHE A 105 5.58 -7.01 -11.83
C PHE A 105 6.66 -7.82 -12.54
N VAL A 106 6.32 -8.97 -13.16
CA VAL A 106 7.29 -9.75 -13.95
C VAL A 106 7.80 -8.94 -15.15
N ASN A 107 6.97 -8.12 -15.80
CA ASN A 107 7.41 -7.18 -16.83
C ASN A 107 8.46 -6.20 -16.28
N ILE A 108 8.22 -5.63 -15.10
CA ILE A 108 9.16 -4.71 -14.44
C ILE A 108 10.47 -5.43 -14.09
N LEU A 109 10.42 -6.65 -13.55
CA LEU A 109 11.61 -7.44 -13.24
C LEU A 109 12.44 -7.73 -14.50
N GLU A 110 11.79 -8.15 -15.59
CA GLU A 110 12.49 -8.50 -16.83
C GLU A 110 13.10 -7.29 -17.50
N LEU A 111 12.40 -6.15 -17.55
CA LEU A 111 12.97 -4.90 -18.04
C LEU A 111 14.13 -4.44 -17.14
N SER A 112 13.98 -4.51 -15.83
CA SER A 112 15.04 -4.15 -14.88
C SER A 112 16.29 -5.02 -15.08
N ARG A 113 16.10 -6.33 -15.38
CA ARG A 113 17.19 -7.24 -15.70
C ARG A 113 17.90 -6.86 -16.99
N ILE A 114 17.14 -6.60 -18.07
CA ILE A 114 17.68 -6.25 -19.40
C ILE A 114 18.45 -4.94 -19.34
N TYR A 115 17.91 -3.94 -18.63
CA TYR A 115 18.48 -2.60 -18.55
C TYR A 115 19.41 -2.38 -17.35
N GLY A 116 19.75 -3.42 -16.60
CA GLY A 116 20.80 -3.36 -15.57
C GLY A 116 20.48 -2.48 -14.36
N VAL A 117 19.22 -2.42 -13.94
CA VAL A 117 18.80 -1.67 -12.75
C VAL A 117 19.52 -2.18 -11.50
N LYS A 118 20.05 -1.28 -10.68
CA LYS A 118 20.85 -1.65 -9.49
C LYS A 118 20.01 -2.38 -8.43
N THR A 119 18.82 -1.87 -8.12
CA THR A 119 17.90 -2.51 -7.16
C THR A 119 16.46 -2.26 -7.56
N VAL A 120 15.63 -3.30 -7.49
CA VAL A 120 14.17 -3.21 -7.62
C VAL A 120 13.55 -3.31 -6.24
N ILE A 121 12.66 -2.41 -5.92
CA ILE A 121 11.91 -2.38 -4.66
C ILE A 121 10.44 -2.68 -4.96
N GLN A 122 9.93 -3.79 -4.39
CA GLN A 122 8.56 -4.27 -4.61
C GLN A 122 7.68 -3.98 -3.41
N ALA A 123 6.55 -3.33 -3.65
CA ALA A 123 5.48 -3.22 -2.66
C ALA A 123 4.86 -4.59 -2.39
N SER A 124 5.06 -5.12 -1.19
CA SER A 124 4.46 -6.34 -0.69
C SER A 124 3.53 -6.06 0.49
N THR A 125 3.12 -7.07 1.26
CA THR A 125 2.07 -6.90 2.28
C THR A 125 2.22 -7.85 3.45
N ASN A 126 1.89 -7.40 4.66
CA ASN A 126 1.74 -8.26 5.82
C ASN A 126 0.47 -9.14 5.76
N ALA A 127 -0.45 -8.87 4.83
CA ALA A 127 -1.66 -9.68 4.69
C ALA A 127 -1.37 -11.14 4.35
N MET A 128 -0.17 -11.46 3.85
CA MET A 128 0.23 -12.85 3.61
C MET A 128 0.38 -13.69 4.89
N TYR A 129 0.45 -13.04 6.06
CA TYR A 129 0.49 -13.69 7.36
C TYR A 129 -0.91 -13.95 7.97
N GLU A 130 -1.97 -13.79 7.21
CA GLU A 130 -3.36 -13.78 7.71
C GLU A 130 -3.76 -15.00 8.54
N ASN A 131 -3.16 -16.17 8.29
CA ASN A 131 -3.41 -17.40 9.04
C ASN A 131 -2.28 -17.77 10.01
N CYS A 132 -1.29 -16.91 10.21
CA CYS A 132 -0.28 -17.12 11.24
C CYS A 132 -0.90 -16.97 12.64
N THR A 133 -0.51 -17.83 13.56
CA THR A 133 -1.05 -17.86 14.93
C THR A 133 -0.07 -17.31 15.98
N GLY A 134 1.21 -17.19 15.60
CA GLY A 134 2.25 -16.57 16.44
C GLY A 134 2.40 -15.09 16.14
N PHE A 135 2.48 -14.23 17.17
CA PHE A 135 2.71 -12.81 17.02
C PHE A 135 3.81 -12.31 17.97
N PRO A 136 4.65 -11.34 17.56
CA PRO A 136 4.68 -10.75 16.23
C PRO A 136 5.10 -11.75 15.16
N THR A 137 4.68 -11.51 13.87
CA THR A 137 5.13 -12.30 12.72
C THR A 137 6.45 -11.77 12.18
N PHE A 138 7.32 -12.68 11.78
CA PHE A 138 8.66 -12.40 11.28
C PHE A 138 8.74 -12.70 9.76
N GLU A 139 9.75 -12.16 9.09
CA GLU A 139 9.95 -12.36 7.66
C GLU A 139 10.20 -13.83 7.28
N TYR A 140 10.73 -14.64 8.19
CA TYR A 140 10.95 -16.07 8.01
C TYR A 140 9.72 -16.94 8.31
N ASP A 141 8.64 -16.36 8.86
CA ASP A 141 7.38 -17.09 9.05
C ASP A 141 6.78 -17.44 7.70
N PHE A 142 6.32 -18.70 7.59
CA PHE A 142 5.78 -19.19 6.33
C PHE A 142 4.46 -18.50 6.01
N PRO A 143 4.32 -17.81 4.85
CA PRO A 143 3.08 -17.18 4.47
C PRO A 143 1.97 -18.20 4.22
N LEU A 144 0.78 -17.93 4.75
CA LEU A 144 -0.41 -18.79 4.63
C LEU A 144 -1.62 -17.97 4.14
N PRO A 145 -1.54 -17.33 2.97
CA PRO A 145 -2.64 -16.50 2.46
C PRO A 145 -3.80 -17.34 1.95
N THR A 146 -5.04 -16.91 2.23
CA THR A 146 -6.27 -17.49 1.69
C THR A 146 -6.85 -16.62 0.57
N LEU A 147 -6.83 -15.28 0.76
CA LEU A 147 -7.43 -14.34 -0.18
C LEU A 147 -6.54 -14.10 -1.42
N ILE A 148 -7.16 -13.66 -2.51
CA ILE A 148 -6.47 -13.44 -3.80
C ILE A 148 -5.35 -12.41 -3.67
N TYR A 149 -5.61 -11.25 -3.06
CA TYR A 149 -4.61 -10.19 -2.93
C TYR A 149 -3.30 -10.64 -2.29
N PRO A 150 -3.29 -11.18 -1.05
CA PRO A 150 -2.04 -11.61 -0.44
C PRO A 150 -1.37 -12.78 -1.19
N ASN A 151 -2.15 -13.64 -1.88
CA ASN A 151 -1.59 -14.67 -2.75
C ASN A 151 -0.85 -14.06 -3.95
N THR A 152 -1.41 -13.01 -4.60
CA THR A 152 -0.71 -12.33 -5.71
C THR A 152 0.61 -11.71 -5.25
N LYS A 153 0.63 -11.10 -4.06
CA LYS A 153 1.85 -10.50 -3.50
C LYS A 153 2.89 -11.55 -3.10
N TYR A 154 2.47 -12.66 -2.50
CA TYR A 154 3.37 -13.78 -2.22
C TYR A 154 3.94 -14.40 -3.49
N CYS A 155 3.13 -14.59 -4.52
CA CYS A 155 3.58 -15.05 -5.84
C CYS A 155 4.63 -14.09 -6.44
N ALA A 156 4.41 -12.78 -6.36
CA ALA A 156 5.36 -11.76 -6.79
C ALA A 156 6.70 -11.87 -6.04
N GLU A 157 6.71 -12.08 -4.72
CA GLU A 157 7.93 -12.31 -3.95
C GLU A 157 8.70 -13.56 -4.43
N ARG A 158 7.97 -14.64 -4.80
CA ARG A 158 8.60 -15.86 -5.33
C ARG A 158 9.28 -15.61 -6.69
N PHE A 159 8.68 -14.78 -7.57
CA PHE A 159 9.35 -14.35 -8.80
C PHE A 159 10.57 -13.47 -8.50
N ALA A 160 10.45 -12.51 -7.57
CA ALA A 160 11.58 -11.70 -7.14
C ALA A 160 12.77 -12.56 -6.69
N GLN A 161 12.52 -13.54 -5.82
CA GLN A 161 13.54 -14.51 -5.37
C GLN A 161 14.17 -15.26 -6.55
N SER A 162 13.34 -15.74 -7.49
CA SER A 162 13.83 -16.48 -8.66
C SER A 162 14.74 -15.63 -9.54
N TYR A 163 14.42 -14.34 -9.76
CA TYR A 163 15.29 -13.43 -10.52
C TYR A 163 16.62 -13.14 -9.81
N CYS A 164 16.60 -13.04 -8.49
CA CYS A 164 17.82 -12.90 -7.70
C CYS A 164 18.70 -14.16 -7.80
N ASP A 165 18.11 -15.34 -7.61
CA ASP A 165 18.84 -16.61 -7.61
C ASP A 165 19.38 -16.97 -9.00
N THR A 166 18.62 -16.65 -10.06
CA THR A 166 18.96 -17.04 -11.44
C THR A 166 19.86 -16.04 -12.13
N TYR A 167 19.64 -14.74 -11.92
CA TYR A 167 20.32 -13.67 -12.66
C TYR A 167 21.21 -12.78 -11.79
N GLY A 168 21.23 -12.98 -10.47
CA GLY A 168 22.04 -12.17 -9.55
C GLY A 168 21.51 -10.75 -9.35
N MET A 169 20.21 -10.52 -9.59
CA MET A 169 19.57 -9.23 -9.36
C MET A 169 19.47 -8.89 -7.86
N ASN A 170 19.30 -7.61 -7.55
CA ASN A 170 18.96 -7.16 -6.21
C ASN A 170 17.49 -6.76 -6.17
N VAL A 171 16.70 -7.45 -5.38
CA VAL A 171 15.26 -7.15 -5.23
C VAL A 171 14.88 -7.19 -3.74
N CYS A 172 14.31 -6.09 -3.25
CA CYS A 172 13.75 -6.01 -1.90
C CYS A 172 12.23 -5.96 -1.95
N CYS A 173 11.57 -6.90 -1.31
CA CYS A 173 10.12 -6.94 -1.13
C CYS A 173 9.76 -6.36 0.24
N VAL A 174 9.14 -5.19 0.29
CA VAL A 174 8.77 -4.55 1.55
C VAL A 174 7.32 -4.91 1.89
N ARG A 175 7.13 -5.65 2.99
CA ARG A 175 5.83 -6.13 3.46
C ARG A 175 5.19 -5.04 4.33
N PHE A 176 4.29 -4.27 3.72
CA PHE A 176 3.62 -3.15 4.40
C PHE A 176 2.62 -3.66 5.42
N ALA A 177 2.66 -3.13 6.64
CA ALA A 177 1.55 -3.15 7.59
C ALA A 177 0.42 -2.22 7.08
N ASN A 178 -0.59 -1.89 7.91
CA ASN A 178 -1.67 -1.00 7.47
C ASN A 178 -1.15 0.44 7.38
N VAL A 179 -0.82 0.87 6.18
CA VAL A 179 -0.29 2.22 5.94
C VAL A 179 -1.39 3.25 6.06
N TYR A 180 -1.12 4.35 6.74
CA TYR A 180 -2.01 5.51 6.87
C TYR A 180 -1.22 6.82 6.72
N GLY A 181 -1.91 7.89 6.34
CA GLY A 181 -1.31 9.20 6.14
C GLY A 181 -2.00 10.04 5.06
N PRO A 182 -1.47 11.22 4.71
CA PRO A 182 -1.96 12.06 3.61
C PRO A 182 -2.01 11.31 2.27
N HIS A 183 -2.89 11.73 1.37
CA HIS A 183 -3.18 11.12 0.06
C HIS A 183 -3.88 9.76 0.08
N VAL A 184 -4.23 9.23 1.27
CA VAL A 184 -5.08 8.02 1.32
C VAL A 184 -6.41 8.30 0.63
N ASP A 185 -6.83 7.40 -0.27
CA ASP A 185 -8.10 7.56 -0.98
C ASP A 185 -9.28 7.24 -0.05
N CYS A 186 -9.83 8.31 0.55
CA CYS A 186 -10.97 8.25 1.46
C CYS A 186 -12.32 8.11 0.72
N LEU A 187 -12.36 8.33 -0.59
CA LEU A 187 -13.59 8.41 -1.39
C LEU A 187 -13.89 7.13 -2.17
N ARG A 188 -12.92 6.24 -2.34
CA ARG A 188 -13.12 4.99 -3.08
C ARG A 188 -14.21 4.11 -2.47
N LYS A 189 -14.72 3.16 -3.23
CA LYS A 189 -15.81 2.24 -2.84
C LYS A 189 -15.59 1.54 -1.50
N GLN A 190 -14.37 1.06 -1.25
CA GLN A 190 -13.92 0.47 0.02
C GLN A 190 -12.65 1.18 0.48
N PRO A 191 -12.75 2.33 1.18
CA PRO A 191 -11.57 3.07 1.63
C PRO A 191 -10.85 2.33 2.75
N PRO A 192 -9.55 2.59 2.96
CA PRO A 192 -8.85 2.14 4.15
C PRO A 192 -9.55 2.62 5.42
N PHE A 193 -9.47 1.81 6.48
CA PHE A 193 -10.25 2.03 7.70
C PHE A 193 -10.08 3.43 8.30
N VAL A 194 -8.85 3.92 8.40
CA VAL A 194 -8.58 5.26 8.95
C VAL A 194 -9.23 6.35 8.09
N GLY A 195 -9.10 6.25 6.75
CA GLY A 195 -9.75 7.18 5.82
C GLY A 195 -11.29 7.14 5.91
N TYR A 196 -11.86 5.94 6.05
CA TYR A 196 -13.29 5.76 6.30
C TYR A 196 -13.74 6.49 7.57
N LEU A 197 -13.00 6.32 8.69
CA LEU A 197 -13.33 6.97 9.95
C LEU A 197 -13.32 8.49 9.84
N ILE A 198 -12.26 9.07 9.28
CA ILE A 198 -12.14 10.52 9.15
C ILE A 198 -13.28 11.08 8.30
N ARG A 199 -13.64 10.40 7.21
CA ARG A 199 -14.76 10.80 6.35
C ARG A 199 -16.09 10.79 7.11
N GLU A 200 -16.39 9.70 7.82
CA GLU A 200 -17.67 9.62 8.56
C GLU A 200 -17.74 10.67 9.68
N LEU A 201 -16.65 10.86 10.41
CA LEU A 201 -16.59 11.89 11.47
C LEU A 201 -16.69 13.31 10.91
N TYR A 202 -16.03 13.63 9.79
CA TYR A 202 -16.12 14.94 9.16
C TYR A 202 -17.54 15.30 8.75
N TYR A 203 -18.27 14.34 8.14
CA TYR A 203 -19.68 14.54 7.77
C TYR A 203 -20.66 14.26 8.91
N GLN A 204 -20.19 14.10 10.13
CA GLN A 204 -21.00 13.81 11.33
C GLN A 204 -21.93 12.60 11.17
N ARG A 205 -21.45 11.56 10.49
CA ARG A 205 -22.17 10.30 10.29
C ARG A 205 -21.75 9.27 11.33
N VAL A 206 -22.67 8.39 11.68
CA VAL A 206 -22.39 7.26 12.58
C VAL A 206 -21.58 6.21 11.83
N PRO A 207 -20.31 5.95 12.20
CA PRO A 207 -19.53 4.91 11.54
C PRO A 207 -20.05 3.53 11.91
N THR A 208 -19.93 2.60 10.96
CA THR A 208 -20.32 1.20 11.16
C THR A 208 -19.07 0.34 11.30
N PHE A 209 -18.97 -0.40 12.40
CA PHE A 209 -17.95 -1.38 12.68
C PHE A 209 -18.52 -2.79 12.54
N HIS A 210 -17.81 -3.62 11.83
CA HIS A 210 -18.12 -5.04 11.75
C HIS A 210 -17.47 -5.74 12.96
N SER A 211 -18.23 -6.62 13.66
CA SER A 211 -17.83 -7.22 14.93
C SER A 211 -17.79 -6.21 16.10
N ASP A 212 -17.10 -6.54 17.21
CA ASP A 212 -17.14 -5.79 18.49
C ASP A 212 -16.10 -4.66 18.58
N GLY A 213 -15.31 -4.45 17.53
CA GLY A 213 -14.27 -3.40 17.48
C GLY A 213 -12.99 -3.70 18.26
N LYS A 214 -12.82 -4.92 18.77
CA LYS A 214 -11.58 -5.35 19.46
C LYS A 214 -10.50 -5.87 18.50
N GLN A 215 -10.90 -6.24 17.26
CA GLN A 215 -9.95 -6.64 16.24
C GLN A 215 -8.88 -5.56 16.05
N ALA A 216 -7.63 -5.97 15.97
CA ALA A 216 -6.51 -5.04 16.00
C ALA A 216 -5.54 -5.24 14.84
N ARG A 217 -4.94 -4.16 14.38
CA ARG A 217 -4.01 -4.13 13.26
C ARG A 217 -2.75 -3.34 13.63
N ASP A 218 -1.66 -3.73 13.02
CA ASP A 218 -0.44 -2.95 12.98
C ASP A 218 -0.60 -1.80 11.97
N TYR A 219 -0.38 -0.57 12.42
CA TYR A 219 -0.49 0.64 11.60
C TYR A 219 0.87 1.29 11.48
N ILE A 220 1.27 1.65 10.26
CA ILE A 220 2.52 2.35 9.97
C ILE A 220 2.25 3.67 9.25
N TYR A 221 2.87 4.76 9.71
CA TYR A 221 2.73 6.06 9.07
C TYR A 221 3.54 6.11 7.77
N VAL A 222 3.00 6.81 6.76
CA VAL A 222 3.56 6.79 5.41
C VAL A 222 4.98 7.34 5.32
N ASP A 223 5.37 8.31 6.15
CA ASP A 223 6.73 8.84 6.14
C ASP A 223 7.74 7.79 6.63
N ASP A 224 7.39 7.02 7.66
CA ASP A 224 8.22 5.90 8.14
C ASP A 224 8.37 4.82 7.06
N LEU A 225 7.30 4.56 6.29
CA LEU A 225 7.37 3.65 5.15
C LEU A 225 8.31 4.19 4.06
N THR A 226 8.17 5.47 3.67
CA THR A 226 9.03 6.04 2.62
C THR A 226 10.50 6.10 3.05
N ASP A 227 10.77 6.29 4.33
CA ASP A 227 12.12 6.17 4.90
C ASP A 227 12.70 4.76 4.77
N LEU A 228 11.88 3.71 4.99
CA LEU A 228 12.34 2.33 4.76
C LEU A 228 12.57 2.06 3.28
N LEU A 229 11.64 2.50 2.42
CA LEU A 229 11.75 2.30 0.97
C LEU A 229 13.04 2.91 0.40
N GLU A 230 13.50 4.04 0.91
CA GLU A 230 14.80 4.60 0.55
C GLU A 230 15.96 3.73 1.05
N LYS A 231 15.94 3.32 2.31
CA LYS A 231 17.04 2.55 2.91
C LYS A 231 17.27 1.19 2.29
N VAL A 232 16.22 0.54 1.77
CA VAL A 232 16.33 -0.76 1.10
C VAL A 232 16.94 -0.69 -0.31
N GLN A 233 17.31 0.49 -0.82
CA GLN A 233 18.09 0.64 -2.05
C GLN A 233 19.43 -0.13 -2.00
N ASP A 234 19.99 -0.30 -0.79
CA ASP A 234 21.25 -1.01 -0.56
C ASP A 234 21.10 -2.54 -0.47
N CYS A 235 19.89 -3.06 -0.76
CA CYS A 235 19.62 -4.51 -0.78
C CYS A 235 20.59 -5.24 -1.70
N LYS A 236 21.03 -6.43 -1.27
CA LYS A 236 21.89 -7.34 -2.06
C LYS A 236 21.22 -8.70 -2.15
N GLY A 237 21.05 -9.18 -3.38
CA GLY A 237 20.28 -10.38 -3.67
C GLY A 237 18.80 -10.16 -3.34
N PHE A 238 18.12 -11.20 -2.89
CA PHE A 238 16.74 -11.13 -2.43
C PHE A 238 16.67 -10.79 -0.94
N ASP A 239 15.77 -9.88 -0.59
CA ASP A 239 15.37 -9.66 0.80
C ASP A 239 13.86 -9.39 0.89
N ALA A 240 13.26 -9.76 2.01
CA ALA A 240 11.89 -9.40 2.38
C ALA A 240 11.93 -8.71 3.75
N VAL A 241 11.26 -7.56 3.89
CA VAL A 241 11.34 -6.73 5.09
C VAL A 241 9.95 -6.29 5.55
N ASN A 242 9.63 -6.52 6.81
CA ASN A 242 8.40 -6.01 7.41
C ASN A 242 8.50 -4.49 7.67
N CYS A 243 7.61 -3.73 7.05
CA CYS A 243 7.40 -2.33 7.38
C CYS A 243 6.27 -2.23 8.42
N SER A 244 6.64 -2.24 9.68
CA SER A 244 5.77 -2.39 10.84
C SER A 244 6.12 -1.38 11.92
N SER A 245 5.10 -0.87 12.63
CA SER A 245 5.32 -0.07 13.84
C SER A 245 5.68 -0.93 15.05
N ASN A 246 5.58 -2.24 14.95
CA ASN A 246 5.67 -3.20 16.05
C ASN A 246 4.67 -2.90 17.19
N LYS A 247 3.54 -2.30 16.83
CA LYS A 247 2.42 -1.99 17.72
C LYS A 247 1.10 -2.26 17.02
N SER A 248 0.19 -2.92 17.73
CA SER A 248 -1.15 -3.20 17.22
C SER A 248 -2.19 -2.35 17.95
N TYR A 249 -3.12 -1.76 17.19
CA TYR A 249 -4.20 -0.94 17.72
C TYR A 249 -5.55 -1.51 17.31
N SER A 250 -6.48 -1.59 18.25
CA SER A 250 -7.84 -2.02 17.95
C SER A 250 -8.62 -0.96 17.17
N VAL A 251 -9.67 -1.40 16.48
CA VAL A 251 -10.62 -0.50 15.81
C VAL A 251 -11.14 0.57 16.77
N ARG A 252 -11.45 0.20 18.04
CA ARG A 252 -11.90 1.15 19.06
C ARG A 252 -10.83 2.17 19.41
N GLN A 253 -9.58 1.74 19.64
CA GLN A 253 -8.48 2.65 19.96
C GLN A 253 -8.24 3.67 18.84
N ILE A 254 -8.22 3.23 17.57
CA ILE A 254 -8.09 4.16 16.43
C ILE A 254 -9.27 5.14 16.37
N TYR A 255 -10.48 4.64 16.65
CA TYR A 255 -11.66 5.49 16.70
C TYR A 255 -11.61 6.55 17.80
N ASP A 256 -11.21 6.15 19.01
CA ASP A 256 -11.07 7.05 20.16
C ASP A 256 -10.01 8.14 19.89
N VAL A 257 -8.88 7.77 19.28
CA VAL A 257 -7.85 8.73 18.85
C VAL A 257 -8.41 9.74 17.84
N ALA A 258 -9.13 9.26 16.82
CA ALA A 258 -9.74 10.14 15.81
C ALA A 258 -10.76 11.11 16.43
N GLN A 259 -11.67 10.63 17.29
CA GLN A 259 -12.65 11.46 17.98
C GLN A 259 -12.01 12.52 18.86
N ASN A 260 -10.97 12.15 19.63
CA ASN A 260 -10.24 13.07 20.51
C ASN A 260 -9.57 14.20 19.72
N ILE A 261 -8.90 13.86 18.59
CA ILE A 261 -8.26 14.85 17.73
C ILE A 261 -9.27 15.79 17.07
N MET A 262 -10.35 15.23 16.53
CA MET A 262 -11.41 16.01 15.87
C MET A 262 -12.36 16.70 16.85
N LYS A 263 -12.28 16.42 18.16
CA LYS A 263 -13.17 16.92 19.22
C LYS A 263 -14.65 16.63 18.93
N ILE A 264 -14.92 15.43 18.47
CA ILE A 264 -16.25 14.93 18.10
C ILE A 264 -16.52 13.70 18.97
N CYS A 265 -17.78 13.54 19.39
CA CYS A 265 -18.24 12.36 20.14
C CYS A 265 -19.48 11.80 19.43
N ILE A 266 -19.28 10.79 18.57
CA ILE A 266 -20.35 10.09 17.84
C ILE A 266 -20.26 8.62 18.23
N PRO A 267 -21.35 7.96 18.65
CA PRO A 267 -21.34 6.52 18.92
C PRO A 267 -21.19 5.73 17.62
N ALA A 268 -20.41 4.64 17.64
CA ALA A 268 -20.32 3.74 16.49
C ALA A 268 -21.50 2.75 16.49
N ASN A 269 -21.91 2.34 15.29
CA ASN A 269 -22.84 1.23 15.09
C ASN A 269 -22.05 -0.07 14.89
N TYR A 270 -22.46 -1.15 15.56
CA TYR A 270 -21.81 -2.47 15.49
C TYR A 270 -22.73 -3.44 14.77
N VAL A 271 -22.20 -4.11 13.75
CA VAL A 271 -22.94 -5.05 12.89
C VAL A 271 -22.17 -6.35 12.72
N ASP A 272 -22.87 -7.38 12.27
CA ASP A 272 -22.30 -8.68 11.98
C ASP A 272 -21.29 -8.63 10.82
N SER A 273 -20.26 -9.46 10.87
CA SER A 273 -19.17 -9.55 9.87
C SER A 273 -19.66 -10.07 8.51
N SER A 274 -20.75 -10.82 8.45
CA SER A 274 -21.28 -11.41 7.21
C SER A 274 -21.58 -10.39 6.10
N ASN A 275 -21.80 -9.13 6.48
CA ASN A 275 -22.08 -8.02 5.57
C ASN A 275 -20.86 -7.19 5.21
N TYR A 276 -19.65 -7.61 5.56
CA TYR A 276 -18.44 -6.78 5.42
C TYR A 276 -18.19 -6.33 3.98
N TRP A 277 -18.37 -7.22 2.99
CA TRP A 277 -18.18 -6.91 1.57
C TRP A 277 -19.49 -6.85 0.78
N LYS A 278 -20.63 -6.54 1.41
CA LYS A 278 -21.94 -6.48 0.73
C LYS A 278 -22.01 -5.51 -0.46
N LYS A 279 -21.08 -4.54 -0.55
CA LYS A 279 -20.94 -3.67 -1.72
C LYS A 279 -20.42 -4.39 -2.97
N TYR A 280 -20.06 -5.67 -2.85
CA TYR A 280 -19.54 -6.53 -3.91
C TYR A 280 -20.46 -7.76 -4.08
N PRO A 281 -21.69 -7.56 -4.63
CA PRO A 281 -22.69 -8.62 -4.70
C PRO A 281 -22.20 -9.86 -5.45
N GLN A 282 -21.32 -9.70 -6.45
CA GLN A 282 -20.74 -10.79 -7.21
C GLN A 282 -19.98 -11.83 -6.35
N LEU A 283 -19.57 -11.47 -5.14
CA LEU A 283 -18.94 -12.41 -4.20
C LEU A 283 -19.91 -13.37 -3.54
N TYR A 284 -21.21 -13.02 -3.57
CA TYR A 284 -22.29 -13.78 -2.93
C TYR A 284 -23.13 -14.54 -3.94
N GLU A 285 -22.82 -14.46 -5.24
CA GLU A 285 -23.56 -15.04 -6.34
C GLU A 285 -22.87 -16.30 -6.88
N GLY A 286 -23.61 -17.10 -7.68
CA GLY A 286 -23.09 -18.29 -8.35
C GLY A 286 -23.13 -19.54 -7.49
N ALA A 287 -22.59 -20.63 -8.04
CA ALA A 287 -22.59 -21.95 -7.38
C ALA A 287 -21.66 -22.00 -6.15
N TYR A 288 -20.64 -21.16 -6.13
CA TYR A 288 -19.63 -21.07 -5.04
C TYR A 288 -19.51 -19.63 -4.58
N SER A 289 -20.38 -19.23 -3.68
CA SER A 289 -20.32 -17.90 -3.02
C SER A 289 -19.18 -17.84 -2.00
N ILE A 290 -18.78 -16.61 -1.63
CA ILE A 290 -17.81 -16.42 -0.54
C ILE A 290 -18.35 -17.03 0.75
N LYS A 291 -17.52 -17.78 1.45
CA LYS A 291 -17.91 -18.40 2.73
C LYS A 291 -17.96 -17.34 3.83
N PRO A 292 -19.02 -17.34 4.67
CA PRO A 292 -19.15 -16.40 5.80
C PRO A 292 -17.94 -16.42 6.74
N GLU A 293 -17.33 -17.59 6.96
CA GLU A 293 -16.17 -17.77 7.83
C GLU A 293 -14.94 -16.97 7.34
N ILE A 294 -14.83 -16.75 6.03
CA ILE A 294 -13.75 -15.93 5.46
C ILE A 294 -13.96 -14.45 5.84
N LEU A 295 -15.18 -13.96 5.77
CA LEU A 295 -15.53 -12.60 6.17
C LEU A 295 -15.33 -12.39 7.67
N GLU A 296 -15.77 -13.34 8.47
CA GLU A 296 -15.58 -13.33 9.92
C GLU A 296 -14.10 -13.30 10.29
N HIS A 297 -13.30 -14.18 9.65
CA HIS A 297 -11.85 -14.22 9.86
C HIS A 297 -11.20 -12.89 9.45
N GLU A 298 -11.51 -12.36 8.25
CA GLU A 298 -10.94 -11.08 7.78
C GLU A 298 -11.28 -9.91 8.70
N VAL A 299 -12.51 -9.84 9.18
CA VAL A 299 -12.93 -8.79 10.12
C VAL A 299 -12.21 -8.91 11.46
N ASN A 300 -12.16 -10.12 12.03
CA ASN A 300 -11.69 -10.35 13.40
C ASN A 300 -10.18 -10.65 13.51
N LYS A 301 -9.45 -10.72 12.39
CA LYS A 301 -8.02 -11.02 12.42
C LYS A 301 -7.24 -10.03 13.27
N TYR A 302 -6.16 -10.50 13.86
CA TYR A 302 -5.14 -9.71 14.54
C TYR A 302 -3.91 -9.63 13.63
N SER A 303 -3.23 -8.49 13.59
CA SER A 303 -1.94 -8.38 12.91
C SER A 303 -0.94 -7.56 13.72
N LEU A 304 0.26 -8.10 13.83
CA LEU A 304 1.43 -7.48 14.42
C LEU A 304 2.65 -8.11 13.77
N CYS A 305 3.52 -7.29 13.19
CA CYS A 305 4.77 -7.77 12.61
C CYS A 305 5.97 -7.29 13.42
N ASP A 306 7.01 -8.10 13.47
CA ASP A 306 8.31 -7.71 14.00
C ASP A 306 9.04 -6.82 12.99
N ASN A 307 9.78 -5.83 13.45
CA ASN A 307 10.57 -4.91 12.61
C ASN A 307 12.07 -4.95 12.91
N THR A 308 12.52 -5.95 13.65
CA THR A 308 13.94 -6.06 14.05
C THR A 308 14.87 -6.34 12.87
N HIS A 309 14.38 -7.00 11.81
CA HIS A 309 15.13 -7.18 10.57
C HIS A 309 15.41 -5.83 9.88
N GLY A 310 14.40 -4.96 9.77
CA GLY A 310 14.56 -3.60 9.23
C GLY A 310 15.58 -2.77 10.01
N LEU A 311 15.57 -2.88 11.35
CA LEU A 311 16.57 -2.23 12.20
C LEU A 311 17.98 -2.80 11.98
N ALA A 312 18.13 -4.12 12.04
CA ALA A 312 19.42 -4.78 11.97
C ALA A 312 20.09 -4.63 10.59
N ARG A 313 19.31 -4.73 9.50
CA ARG A 313 19.83 -4.77 8.14
C ARG A 313 19.95 -3.39 7.51
N TYR A 314 18.99 -2.50 7.78
CA TYR A 314 18.86 -1.20 7.12
C TYR A 314 18.95 0.00 8.06
N ASN A 315 19.23 -0.24 9.35
CA ASN A 315 19.25 0.79 10.39
C ASN A 315 17.97 1.64 10.36
N TRP A 316 16.82 0.96 10.24
CA TRP A 316 15.51 1.59 10.17
C TRP A 316 14.64 1.19 11.36
N GLN A 317 13.91 2.15 11.87
CA GLN A 317 12.82 1.95 12.82
C GLN A 317 11.77 3.05 12.63
N PRO A 318 10.48 2.78 12.90
CA PRO A 318 9.44 3.79 12.83
C PRO A 318 9.64 4.86 13.90
N LYS A 319 9.30 6.10 13.58
CA LYS A 319 9.49 7.27 14.46
C LYS A 319 8.18 7.94 14.84
N VAL A 320 7.16 7.85 13.95
CA VAL A 320 5.89 8.56 14.11
C VAL A 320 4.93 7.70 14.94
N ASP A 321 4.47 8.24 16.06
CA ASP A 321 3.44 7.58 16.86
C ASP A 321 2.04 7.73 16.23
N ILE A 322 1.09 6.91 16.71
CA ILE A 322 -0.25 6.86 16.15
C ILE A 322 -1.02 8.19 16.29
N GLU A 323 -0.82 8.93 17.39
CA GLU A 323 -1.52 10.19 17.61
C GLU A 323 -0.99 11.30 16.70
N GLU A 324 0.33 11.39 16.53
CA GLU A 324 0.98 12.33 15.63
C GLU A 324 0.57 12.06 14.18
N GLY A 325 0.72 10.81 13.71
CA GLY A 325 0.35 10.44 12.35
C GLY A 325 -1.13 10.64 12.06
N MET A 326 -2.02 10.31 13.00
CA MET A 326 -3.45 10.55 12.88
C MET A 326 -3.77 12.04 12.80
N ARG A 327 -3.09 12.89 13.58
CA ARG A 327 -3.26 14.34 13.52
C ARG A 327 -2.93 14.89 12.13
N ASN A 328 -1.76 14.53 11.61
CA ASN A 328 -1.31 14.95 10.28
C ASN A 328 -2.27 14.50 9.18
N MET A 329 -2.72 13.24 9.23
CA MET A 329 -3.67 12.71 8.26
C MET A 329 -5.04 13.41 8.35
N ILE A 330 -5.56 13.65 9.56
CA ILE A 330 -6.83 14.34 9.78
C ILE A 330 -6.76 15.77 9.24
N GLU A 331 -5.71 16.51 9.54
CA GLU A 331 -5.52 17.89 9.06
C GLU A 331 -5.52 17.95 7.53
N TYR A 332 -4.80 17.04 6.87
CA TYR A 332 -4.79 16.94 5.42
C TYR A 332 -6.17 16.61 4.85
N THR A 333 -6.79 15.55 5.38
CA THR A 333 -8.06 15.03 4.85
C THR A 333 -9.23 16.00 5.07
N VAL A 334 -9.27 16.71 6.19
CA VAL A 334 -10.27 17.76 6.46
C VAL A 334 -10.14 18.90 5.45
N LYS A 335 -8.92 19.37 5.17
CA LYS A 335 -8.69 20.39 4.14
C LYS A 335 -9.13 19.93 2.74
N LEU A 336 -8.90 18.65 2.42
CA LEU A 336 -9.37 18.06 1.15
C LEU A 336 -10.90 18.11 1.06
N PHE A 337 -11.61 17.67 2.09
CA PHE A 337 -13.08 17.67 2.11
C PHE A 337 -13.66 19.06 2.07
N GLN A 338 -13.06 20.04 2.76
CA GLN A 338 -13.47 21.46 2.67
C GLN A 338 -13.40 21.99 1.24
N LYS A 339 -12.31 21.72 0.51
CA LYS A 339 -12.18 22.10 -0.91
C LYS A 339 -13.24 21.43 -1.80
N LEU A 340 -13.54 20.16 -1.57
CA LEU A 340 -14.56 19.43 -2.31
C LEU A 340 -15.96 20.00 -2.07
N ASP A 341 -16.29 20.33 -0.82
CA ASP A 341 -17.58 20.92 -0.44
C ASP A 341 -17.75 22.36 -1.01
N GLU A 342 -16.67 23.13 -1.10
CA GLU A 342 -16.65 24.46 -1.72
C GLU A 342 -16.81 24.37 -3.25
N GLY A 343 -16.15 23.42 -3.91
CA GLY A 343 -16.25 23.21 -5.36
C GLY A 343 -17.58 22.60 -5.81
N SER A 344 -18.39 22.12 -4.89
CA SER A 344 -19.73 21.54 -5.16
C SER A 344 -20.87 22.55 -5.02
N LYS A 345 -20.56 23.78 -4.63
CA LYS A 345 -21.49 24.92 -4.54
C LYS A 345 -21.37 25.81 -5.77
#